data_486a1335aa36cc7eb65f98b3856c6d62
#
_entry.id   486a1335aa36cc7eb65f98b3856c6d62
#
_cell.length_a   1.000
_cell.length_b   1.000
_cell.length_c   1.000
_cell.angle_alpha   90.00
_cell.angle_beta   90.00
_cell.angle_gamma   90.00
#
_symmetry.space_group_name_H-M   'P 1'
#
loop_
_entity.id
_entity.type
_entity.pdbx_description
1 polymer ?
#
loop_
_entity_poly.entity_id
_entity_poly.type
_entity_poly.pdbx_seq_one_letter_code
_entity_poly.pdbx_strand_id
1 'polypeptide(L)'
;MPFRDKTNRLIVEIQNLRASGASDSILAEIVAKAVHSGPEAIDKNGVPYIEHPRRVSSIVSALFHEHSQLEANAYSAAWLHDVIEDSQTHFGEAVTKDDLSLMGFNGKVVDAVHLLSKDADYIEEEYLDRIANDEVAKLVKFADLTDNTSPLRSSGLNQDRRTRYQRYWNRLVFNRVK
;
A
#
# COMPACT_ATOMS: atom_id res chain seq x y z
N MET A 1 4.46 8.85 25.81
CA MET A 1 4.31 8.53 24.40
C MET A 1 4.76 9.74 23.60
N PRO A 2 5.52 9.63 22.54
CA PRO A 2 5.82 10.77 21.69
C PRO A 2 4.52 11.40 21.20
N PHE A 3 4.48 12.69 21.11
CA PHE A 3 3.33 13.46 20.69
C PHE A 3 3.09 13.17 19.19
N ARG A 4 1.94 12.59 18.84
CA ARG A 4 1.59 12.16 17.48
C ARG A 4 0.61 13.15 16.83
N ASP A 5 1.05 14.41 16.76
CA ASP A 5 0.19 15.53 16.34
C ASP A 5 -0.29 15.43 14.88
N LYS A 6 0.61 15.05 13.98
CA LYS A 6 0.28 14.97 12.55
C LYS A 6 -0.70 13.82 12.31
N THR A 7 -0.41 12.65 12.87
CA THR A 7 -1.26 11.46 12.72
C THR A 7 -2.64 11.69 13.35
N ASN A 8 -2.71 12.30 14.55
CA ASN A 8 -3.97 12.61 15.20
C ASN A 8 -4.81 13.60 14.37
N ARG A 9 -4.18 14.65 13.82
CA ARG A 9 -4.88 15.59 12.92
C ARG A 9 -5.38 14.91 11.66
N LEU A 10 -4.59 14.05 11.05
CA LEU A 10 -4.99 13.30 9.87
C LEU A 10 -6.19 12.40 10.19
N ILE A 11 -6.20 11.70 11.33
CA ILE A 11 -7.34 10.89 11.76
C ILE A 11 -8.61 11.73 11.83
N VAL A 12 -8.56 12.88 12.52
CA VAL A 12 -9.71 13.77 12.66
C VAL A 12 -10.19 14.30 11.30
N GLU A 13 -9.27 14.69 10.42
CA GLU A 13 -9.59 15.14 9.07
C GLU A 13 -10.32 14.07 8.27
N ILE A 14 -9.81 12.83 8.27
CA ILE A 14 -10.42 11.71 7.55
C ILE A 14 -11.79 11.37 8.12
N GLN A 15 -11.97 11.39 9.45
CA GLN A 15 -13.26 11.17 10.09
C GLN A 15 -14.29 12.24 9.68
N ASN A 16 -13.90 13.50 9.60
CA ASN A 16 -14.77 14.61 9.17
C ASN A 16 -15.17 14.45 7.69
N LEU A 17 -14.23 14.11 6.82
CA LEU A 17 -14.51 13.88 5.40
C LEU A 17 -15.45 12.68 5.21
N ARG A 18 -15.25 11.61 5.99
CA ARG A 18 -16.14 10.45 6.00
C ARG A 18 -17.56 10.82 6.43
N ALA A 19 -17.69 11.60 7.50
CA ALA A 19 -18.98 12.08 7.97
C ALA A 19 -19.70 12.96 6.92
N SER A 20 -18.94 13.59 6.02
CA SER A 20 -19.45 14.34 4.87
C SER A 20 -19.76 13.48 3.64
N GLY A 21 -19.61 12.14 3.74
CA GLY A 21 -19.97 11.20 2.69
C GLY A 21 -18.84 10.78 1.74
N ALA A 22 -17.56 11.10 2.05
CA ALA A 22 -16.44 10.64 1.25
C ALA A 22 -16.28 9.11 1.33
N SER A 23 -16.05 8.47 0.18
CA SER A 23 -15.84 7.02 0.07
C SER A 23 -14.44 6.61 0.54
N ASP A 24 -14.26 5.32 0.88
CA ASP A 24 -12.95 4.74 1.23
C ASP A 24 -11.89 5.02 0.16
N SER A 25 -12.25 4.95 -1.12
CA SER A 25 -11.33 5.21 -2.24
C SER A 25 -10.77 6.63 -2.24
N ILE A 26 -11.63 7.63 -2.00
CA ILE A 26 -11.23 9.03 -1.90
C ILE A 26 -10.38 9.26 -0.66
N LEU A 27 -10.79 8.70 0.48
CA LEU A 27 -10.07 8.87 1.74
C LEU A 27 -8.70 8.20 1.71
N ALA A 28 -8.58 7.04 1.07
CA ALA A 28 -7.31 6.32 0.90
C ALA A 28 -6.30 7.15 0.09
N GLU A 29 -6.76 7.78 -0.99
CA GLU A 29 -5.94 8.70 -1.79
C GLU A 29 -5.46 9.90 -0.95
N ILE A 30 -6.34 10.49 -0.13
CA ILE A 30 -5.99 11.63 0.73
C ILE A 30 -4.95 11.22 1.77
N VAL A 31 -5.12 10.07 2.44
CA VAL A 31 -4.15 9.55 3.41
C VAL A 31 -2.80 9.28 2.75
N ALA A 32 -2.79 8.61 1.60
CA ALA A 32 -1.55 8.33 0.87
C ALA A 32 -0.83 9.63 0.46
N LYS A 33 -1.55 10.64 -0.04
CA LYS A 33 -0.99 11.95 -0.37
C LYS A 33 -0.42 12.66 0.85
N ALA A 34 -1.13 12.63 1.99
CA ALA A 34 -0.63 13.24 3.22
C ALA A 34 0.66 12.57 3.70
N VAL A 35 0.71 11.23 3.69
CA VAL A 35 1.88 10.46 4.15
C VAL A 35 3.07 10.62 3.20
N HIS A 36 2.85 10.55 1.89
CA HIS A 36 3.94 10.57 0.89
C HIS A 36 4.20 11.95 0.28
N SER A 37 3.98 13.04 1.05
CA SER A 37 4.21 14.42 0.60
C SER A 37 5.48 15.06 1.14
N GLY A 38 6.19 14.40 2.06
CA GLY A 38 7.40 14.94 2.68
C GLY A 38 8.59 15.01 1.69
N PRO A 39 9.61 15.80 2.02
CA PRO A 39 10.80 15.94 1.16
C PRO A 39 11.59 14.64 0.99
N GLU A 40 11.47 13.72 1.95
CA GLU A 40 12.09 12.39 1.90
C GLU A 40 11.25 11.37 1.10
N ALA A 41 10.01 11.74 0.72
CA ALA A 41 9.10 10.88 -0.03
C ALA A 41 9.42 10.91 -1.53
N ILE A 42 10.61 10.46 -1.89
CA ILE A 42 11.10 10.31 -3.26
C ILE A 42 11.50 8.85 -3.51
N ASP A 43 11.21 8.36 -4.71
CA ASP A 43 11.64 7.02 -5.10
C ASP A 43 13.13 7.02 -5.52
N LYS A 44 13.66 5.81 -5.77
CA LYS A 44 15.05 5.59 -6.24
C LYS A 44 15.44 6.29 -7.55
N ASN A 45 14.46 6.80 -8.30
CA ASN A 45 14.67 7.55 -9.56
C ASN A 45 14.49 9.06 -9.35
N GLY A 46 14.31 9.54 -8.12
CA GLY A 46 14.08 10.95 -7.79
C GLY A 46 12.66 11.45 -8.10
N VAL A 47 11.71 10.54 -8.31
CA VAL A 47 10.30 10.87 -8.58
C VAL A 47 9.53 10.93 -7.25
N PRO A 48 8.58 11.87 -7.07
CA PRO A 48 7.72 11.89 -5.90
C PRO A 48 7.09 10.53 -5.63
N TYR A 49 7.22 10.02 -4.40
CA TYR A 49 6.83 8.65 -4.06
C TYR A 49 5.34 8.37 -4.30
N ILE A 50 4.50 9.39 -4.12
CA ILE A 50 3.05 9.30 -4.34
C ILE A 50 2.67 8.78 -5.74
N GLU A 51 3.55 8.92 -6.73
CA GLU A 51 3.33 8.38 -8.07
C GLU A 51 3.29 6.85 -8.10
N HIS A 52 3.95 6.18 -7.13
CA HIS A 52 3.92 4.73 -7.02
C HIS A 52 2.53 4.23 -6.59
N PRO A 53 1.96 4.57 -5.42
CA PRO A 53 0.62 4.13 -5.06
C PRO A 53 -0.46 4.58 -6.06
N ARG A 54 -0.29 5.72 -6.73
CA ARG A 54 -1.19 6.15 -7.82
C ARG A 54 -1.18 5.17 -9.00
N ARG A 55 0.00 4.71 -9.44
CA ARG A 55 0.09 3.72 -10.53
C ARG A 55 -0.41 2.35 -10.08
N VAL A 56 -0.08 1.93 -8.85
CA VAL A 56 -0.56 0.66 -8.29
C VAL A 56 -2.08 0.62 -8.22
N SER A 57 -2.74 1.69 -7.75
CA SER A 57 -4.20 1.79 -7.72
C SER A 57 -4.82 1.78 -9.13
N SER A 58 -4.16 2.43 -10.10
CA SER A 58 -4.59 2.40 -11.51
C SER A 58 -4.49 1.00 -12.12
N ILE A 59 -3.43 0.25 -11.80
CA ILE A 59 -3.26 -1.15 -12.24
C ILE A 59 -4.37 -2.02 -11.62
N VAL A 60 -4.66 -1.86 -10.32
CA VAL A 60 -5.77 -2.57 -9.67
C VAL A 60 -7.07 -2.30 -10.40
N SER A 61 -7.41 -1.03 -10.65
CA SER A 61 -8.65 -0.68 -11.35
C SER A 61 -8.74 -1.31 -12.74
N ALA A 62 -7.62 -1.42 -13.45
CA ALA A 62 -7.56 -2.04 -14.79
C ALA A 62 -7.76 -3.58 -14.78
N LEU A 63 -7.68 -4.24 -13.62
CA LEU A 63 -7.94 -5.68 -13.50
C LEU A 63 -9.44 -6.02 -13.48
N PHE A 64 -10.31 -5.06 -13.28
CA PHE A 64 -11.75 -5.27 -13.14
C PHE A 64 -12.50 -4.67 -14.34
N HIS A 65 -13.52 -5.39 -14.80
CA HIS A 65 -14.44 -4.92 -15.85
C HIS A 65 -15.75 -4.34 -15.28
N GLU A 66 -16.07 -4.71 -14.05
CA GLU A 66 -17.28 -4.29 -13.36
C GLU A 66 -16.94 -3.85 -11.93
N HIS A 67 -17.61 -2.82 -11.45
CA HIS A 67 -17.44 -2.34 -10.10
C HIS A 67 -17.92 -3.37 -9.09
N SER A 68 -17.01 -3.80 -8.21
CA SER A 68 -17.28 -4.76 -7.16
C SER A 68 -16.75 -4.27 -5.81
N GLN A 69 -17.23 -4.85 -4.71
CA GLN A 69 -16.69 -4.56 -3.39
C GLN A 69 -15.21 -4.99 -3.28
N LEU A 70 -14.83 -6.06 -3.99
CA LEU A 70 -13.44 -6.50 -4.04
C LEU A 70 -12.55 -5.46 -4.73
N GLU A 71 -12.99 -4.90 -5.85
CA GLU A 71 -12.28 -3.80 -6.53
C GLU A 71 -12.15 -2.59 -5.61
N ALA A 72 -13.25 -2.14 -4.99
CA ALA A 72 -13.23 -0.97 -4.10
C ALA A 72 -12.24 -1.16 -2.92
N ASN A 73 -12.22 -2.35 -2.31
CA ASN A 73 -11.29 -2.68 -1.25
C ASN A 73 -9.84 -2.73 -1.77
N ALA A 74 -9.60 -3.38 -2.90
CA ALA A 74 -8.26 -3.50 -3.48
C ALA A 74 -7.73 -2.14 -3.96
N TYR A 75 -8.58 -1.29 -4.54
CA TYR A 75 -8.21 0.07 -4.94
C TYR A 75 -7.80 0.93 -3.74
N SER A 76 -8.59 0.90 -2.66
CA SER A 76 -8.27 1.62 -1.43
C SER A 76 -7.00 1.10 -0.77
N ALA A 77 -6.85 -0.23 -0.70
CA ALA A 77 -5.63 -0.86 -0.18
C ALA A 77 -4.39 -0.55 -1.04
N ALA A 78 -4.55 -0.41 -2.36
CA ALA A 78 -3.46 -0.04 -3.27
C ALA A 78 -2.93 1.37 -3.00
N TRP A 79 -3.79 2.33 -2.69
CA TRP A 79 -3.34 3.65 -2.25
C TRP A 79 -2.59 3.60 -0.91
N LEU A 80 -3.01 2.73 0.00
CA LEU A 80 -2.51 2.68 1.38
C LEU A 80 -1.36 1.67 1.61
N HIS A 81 -0.99 0.86 0.61
CA HIS A 81 -0.18 -0.34 0.83
C HIS A 81 1.19 -0.10 1.49
N ASP A 82 1.80 1.05 1.25
CA ASP A 82 3.09 1.45 1.83
C ASP A 82 2.95 2.46 3.00
N VAL A 83 1.72 2.88 3.35
CA VAL A 83 1.49 3.91 4.37
C VAL A 83 2.03 3.49 5.74
N ILE A 84 1.80 2.26 6.17
CA ILE A 84 2.29 1.77 7.46
C ILE A 84 3.84 1.65 7.43
N GLU A 85 4.40 1.09 6.36
CA GLU A 85 5.84 0.83 6.24
C GLU A 85 6.65 2.14 6.16
N ASP A 86 6.17 3.13 5.40
CA ASP A 86 6.95 4.32 5.05
C ASP A 86 6.62 5.58 5.85
N SER A 87 5.52 5.59 6.62
CA SER A 87 5.05 6.83 7.28
C SER A 87 6.07 7.46 8.22
N GLN A 88 6.82 6.66 8.98
CA GLN A 88 7.85 7.21 9.87
C GLN A 88 8.90 8.02 9.09
N THR A 89 9.27 7.59 7.91
CA THR A 89 10.27 8.26 7.05
C THR A 89 9.66 9.40 6.24
N HIS A 90 8.53 9.14 5.58
CA HIS A 90 7.95 10.10 4.63
C HIS A 90 7.12 11.19 5.30
N PHE A 91 6.40 10.85 6.37
CA PHE A 91 5.51 11.74 7.09
C PHE A 91 6.12 12.29 8.39
N GLY A 92 7.13 11.58 8.92
CA GLY A 92 7.82 11.90 10.17
C GLY A 92 7.11 11.42 11.43
N GLU A 93 5.99 10.71 11.28
CA GLU A 93 5.26 10.03 12.36
C GLU A 93 4.69 8.71 11.83
N ALA A 94 4.72 7.66 12.67
CA ALA A 94 4.18 6.37 12.28
C ALA A 94 2.64 6.42 12.14
N VAL A 95 2.13 5.87 11.05
CA VAL A 95 0.71 5.52 10.88
C VAL A 95 0.60 4.00 11.05
N THR A 96 -0.28 3.56 11.92
CA THR A 96 -0.43 2.15 12.30
C THR A 96 -1.71 1.55 11.73
N LYS A 97 -1.84 0.22 11.84
CA LYS A 97 -3.09 -0.49 11.56
C LYS A 97 -4.27 0.09 12.35
N ASP A 98 -4.06 0.38 13.63
CA ASP A 98 -5.12 0.92 14.50
C ASP A 98 -5.54 2.33 14.07
N ASP A 99 -4.59 3.15 13.57
CA ASP A 99 -4.93 4.48 13.04
C ASP A 99 -5.81 4.39 11.79
N LEU A 100 -5.54 3.47 10.88
CA LEU A 100 -6.39 3.22 9.72
C LEU A 100 -7.79 2.75 10.15
N SER A 101 -7.87 1.93 11.20
CA SER A 101 -9.15 1.53 11.80
C SER A 101 -9.89 2.72 12.43
N LEU A 102 -9.19 3.60 13.14
CA LEU A 102 -9.75 4.84 13.71
C LEU A 102 -10.22 5.83 12.63
N MET A 103 -9.57 5.87 11.47
CA MET A 103 -10.01 6.61 10.30
C MET A 103 -11.30 6.04 9.68
N GLY A 104 -11.71 4.83 10.11
CA GLY A 104 -12.94 4.17 9.72
C GLY A 104 -12.85 3.42 8.39
N PHE A 105 -11.66 3.03 7.93
CA PHE A 105 -11.52 2.18 6.74
C PHE A 105 -12.13 0.80 6.96
N ASN A 106 -12.64 0.21 5.89
CA ASN A 106 -13.17 -1.15 5.89
C ASN A 106 -12.11 -2.14 6.42
N GLY A 107 -12.53 -3.07 7.28
CA GLY A 107 -11.61 -4.06 7.88
C GLY A 107 -10.81 -4.85 6.85
N LYS A 108 -11.40 -5.18 5.68
CA LYS A 108 -10.68 -5.85 4.59
C LYS A 108 -9.55 -5.00 4.00
N VAL A 109 -9.73 -3.69 3.93
CA VAL A 109 -8.68 -2.76 3.50
C VAL A 109 -7.58 -2.71 4.55
N VAL A 110 -7.94 -2.51 5.83
CA VAL A 110 -6.98 -2.41 6.94
C VAL A 110 -6.15 -3.70 7.08
N ASP A 111 -6.79 -4.87 7.00
CA ASP A 111 -6.11 -6.16 7.09
C ASP A 111 -5.16 -6.36 5.91
N ALA A 112 -5.59 -6.06 4.68
CA ALA A 112 -4.74 -6.18 3.50
C ALA A 112 -3.51 -5.26 3.57
N VAL A 113 -3.67 -3.99 3.97
CA VAL A 113 -2.55 -3.05 4.15
C VAL A 113 -1.57 -3.55 5.21
N HIS A 114 -2.07 -4.08 6.32
CA HIS A 114 -1.22 -4.67 7.36
C HIS A 114 -0.45 -5.91 6.86
N LEU A 115 -1.09 -6.79 6.09
CA LEU A 115 -0.44 -7.95 5.49
C LEU A 115 0.66 -7.56 4.49
N LEU A 116 0.48 -6.44 3.78
CA LEU A 116 1.45 -5.91 2.82
C LEU A 116 2.65 -5.23 3.46
N SER A 117 2.52 -4.78 4.71
CA SER A 117 3.59 -4.13 5.47
C SER A 117 4.56 -5.15 6.04
N LYS A 118 5.85 -4.80 6.04
CA LYS A 118 6.92 -5.64 6.58
C LYS A 118 7.40 -5.07 7.91
N ASP A 119 7.50 -5.92 8.90
CA ASP A 119 8.21 -5.63 10.14
C ASP A 119 9.72 -5.84 9.94
N ALA A 120 10.52 -5.30 10.86
CA ALA A 120 11.98 -5.41 10.79
C ALA A 120 12.48 -6.87 10.75
N ASP A 121 11.75 -7.77 11.39
CA ASP A 121 12.09 -9.20 11.54
C ASP A 121 11.24 -10.11 10.63
N TYR A 122 10.63 -9.56 9.53
CA TYR A 122 9.75 -10.36 8.69
C TYR A 122 10.48 -11.54 8.03
N ILE A 123 9.84 -12.70 8.03
CA ILE A 123 10.26 -13.89 7.31
C ILE A 123 9.58 -13.89 5.93
N GLU A 124 10.37 -13.86 4.87
CA GLU A 124 9.87 -13.70 3.48
C GLU A 124 8.82 -14.74 3.10
N GLU A 125 9.02 -16.01 3.44
CA GLU A 125 8.09 -17.09 3.10
C GLU A 125 6.73 -16.90 3.83
N GLU A 126 6.76 -16.59 5.12
CA GLU A 126 5.54 -16.35 5.91
C GLU A 126 4.79 -15.10 5.42
N TYR A 127 5.52 -14.05 5.04
CA TYR A 127 4.97 -12.84 4.44
C TYR A 127 4.24 -13.15 3.14
N LEU A 128 4.85 -13.93 2.26
CA LEU A 128 4.23 -14.31 0.99
C LEU A 128 3.04 -15.26 1.17
N ASP A 129 3.10 -16.16 2.16
CA ASP A 129 1.99 -17.07 2.48
C ASP A 129 0.77 -16.30 3.01
N ARG A 130 0.97 -15.32 3.88
CA ARG A 130 -0.11 -14.46 4.37
C ARG A 130 -0.77 -13.68 3.24
N ILE A 131 0.03 -13.08 2.34
CA ILE A 131 -0.49 -12.35 1.18
C ILE A 131 -1.23 -13.29 0.22
N ALA A 132 -0.70 -14.49 -0.03
CA ALA A 132 -1.32 -15.45 -0.95
C ALA A 132 -2.72 -15.90 -0.51
N ASN A 133 -3.00 -15.86 0.80
CA ASN A 133 -4.26 -16.28 1.40
C ASN A 133 -5.29 -15.14 1.58
N ASP A 134 -4.95 -13.90 1.22
CA ASP A 134 -5.86 -12.76 1.23
C ASP A 134 -6.06 -12.22 -0.19
N GLU A 135 -7.30 -12.18 -0.66
CA GLU A 135 -7.60 -11.78 -2.04
C GLU A 135 -7.23 -10.31 -2.31
N VAL A 136 -7.49 -9.41 -1.36
CA VAL A 136 -7.20 -7.98 -1.51
C VAL A 136 -5.70 -7.76 -1.51
N ALA A 137 -4.98 -8.28 -0.51
CA ALA A 137 -3.52 -8.15 -0.42
C ALA A 137 -2.82 -8.77 -1.64
N LYS A 138 -3.29 -9.91 -2.13
CA LYS A 138 -2.75 -10.57 -3.33
C LYS A 138 -2.89 -9.72 -4.59
N LEU A 139 -4.07 -9.13 -4.82
CA LEU A 139 -4.31 -8.23 -5.96
C LEU A 139 -3.42 -6.98 -5.89
N VAL A 140 -3.32 -6.38 -4.72
CA VAL A 140 -2.46 -5.20 -4.51
C VAL A 140 -1.00 -5.56 -4.72
N LYS A 141 -0.53 -6.71 -4.18
CA LYS A 141 0.86 -7.15 -4.36
C LYS A 141 1.18 -7.48 -5.82
N PHE A 142 0.23 -8.03 -6.57
CA PHE A 142 0.37 -8.21 -8.01
C PHE A 142 0.58 -6.87 -8.72
N ALA A 143 -0.24 -5.86 -8.41
CA ALA A 143 -0.15 -4.53 -9.00
C ALA A 143 1.16 -3.81 -8.61
N ASP A 144 1.57 -3.90 -7.34
CA ASP A 144 2.84 -3.38 -6.83
C ASP A 144 4.05 -4.00 -7.57
N LEU A 145 4.08 -5.32 -7.71
CA LEU A 145 5.13 -6.00 -8.48
C LEU A 145 5.13 -5.57 -9.94
N THR A 146 3.95 -5.38 -10.55
CA THR A 146 3.82 -4.91 -11.93
C THR A 146 4.44 -3.53 -12.09
N ASP A 147 4.13 -2.57 -11.21
CA ASP A 147 4.72 -1.23 -11.25
C ASP A 147 6.24 -1.27 -10.97
N ASN A 148 6.66 -1.99 -9.95
CA ASN A 148 8.06 -2.09 -9.54
C ASN A 148 8.98 -2.72 -10.60
N THR A 149 8.45 -3.60 -11.45
CA THR A 149 9.18 -4.25 -12.55
C THR A 149 8.96 -3.59 -13.90
N SER A 150 8.12 -2.57 -13.98
CA SER A 150 7.87 -1.79 -15.19
C SER A 150 9.12 -1.05 -15.67
N PRO A 151 9.22 -0.72 -16.98
CA PRO A 151 10.31 0.09 -17.51
C PRO A 151 10.49 1.44 -16.79
N LEU A 152 9.40 2.02 -16.27
CA LEU A 152 9.42 3.30 -15.54
C LEU A 152 10.19 3.22 -14.21
N ARG A 153 10.26 2.05 -13.59
CA ARG A 153 10.90 1.86 -12.28
C ARG A 153 12.06 0.87 -12.27
N SER A 154 12.16 0.01 -13.29
CA SER A 154 13.15 -1.08 -13.29
C SER A 154 14.60 -0.62 -13.52
N SER A 155 14.83 0.58 -14.06
CA SER A 155 16.17 1.14 -14.28
C SER A 155 17.00 1.25 -12.99
N GLY A 156 16.36 1.51 -11.85
CA GLY A 156 17.00 1.59 -10.53
C GLY A 156 17.03 0.27 -9.75
N LEU A 157 16.65 -0.88 -10.34
CA LEU A 157 16.67 -2.17 -9.66
C LEU A 157 18.07 -2.80 -9.70
N ASN A 158 18.65 -3.06 -8.52
CA ASN A 158 19.80 -3.92 -8.40
C ASN A 158 19.42 -5.41 -8.56
N GLN A 159 20.44 -6.28 -8.68
CA GLN A 159 20.23 -7.71 -8.93
C GLN A 159 19.45 -8.41 -7.79
N ASP A 160 19.68 -8.03 -6.53
CA ASP A 160 19.02 -8.64 -5.38
C ASP A 160 17.51 -8.35 -5.38
N ARG A 161 17.12 -7.10 -5.70
CA ARG A 161 15.71 -6.73 -5.85
C ARG A 161 15.05 -7.45 -7.04
N ARG A 162 15.76 -7.60 -8.17
CA ARG A 162 15.26 -8.37 -9.32
C ARG A 162 14.98 -9.82 -8.95
N THR A 163 15.94 -10.46 -8.27
CA THR A 163 15.81 -11.85 -7.80
C THR A 163 14.65 -12.02 -6.82
N ARG A 164 14.53 -11.08 -5.87
CA ARG A 164 13.41 -11.08 -4.92
C ARG A 164 12.06 -10.92 -5.61
N TYR A 165 11.90 -9.99 -6.54
CA TYR A 165 10.66 -9.81 -7.27
C TYR A 165 10.32 -11.03 -8.13
N GLN A 166 11.31 -11.71 -8.71
CA GLN A 166 11.10 -12.95 -9.45
C GLN A 166 10.55 -14.07 -8.53
N ARG A 167 11.05 -14.18 -7.29
CA ARG A 167 10.51 -15.13 -6.30
C ARG A 167 9.06 -14.78 -5.95
N TYR A 168 8.75 -13.50 -5.73
CA TYR A 168 7.38 -13.04 -5.45
C TYR A 168 6.42 -13.38 -6.59
N TRP A 169 6.82 -13.11 -7.84
CA TRP A 169 6.06 -13.52 -9.02
C TRP A 169 5.81 -15.02 -9.04
N ASN A 170 6.84 -15.81 -8.84
CA ASN A 170 6.73 -17.26 -8.85
C ASN A 170 5.74 -17.76 -7.78
N ARG A 171 5.80 -17.20 -6.56
CA ARG A 171 4.96 -17.63 -5.44
C ARG A 171 3.52 -17.17 -5.58
N LEU A 172 3.29 -15.90 -5.94
CA LEU A 172 1.96 -15.29 -5.89
C LEU A 172 1.17 -15.46 -7.18
N VAL A 173 1.83 -15.46 -8.33
CA VAL A 173 1.17 -15.46 -9.64
C VAL A 173 1.18 -16.85 -10.27
N PHE A 174 2.32 -17.52 -10.27
CA PHE A 174 2.47 -18.83 -10.93
C PHE A 174 2.23 -20.02 -10.01
N ASN A 175 1.99 -19.79 -8.73
CA ASN A 175 1.75 -20.84 -7.72
C ASN A 175 2.85 -21.94 -7.72
N ARG A 176 4.06 -21.56 -8.09
CA ARG A 176 5.22 -22.48 -8.12
C ARG A 176 5.83 -22.51 -6.74
N VAL A 177 5.40 -23.50 -5.96
CA VAL A 177 6.12 -23.93 -4.75
C VAL A 177 7.36 -24.69 -5.23
N LYS A 178 8.53 -24.37 -4.67
CA LYS A 178 9.69 -25.23 -4.80
C LYS A 178 9.55 -26.44 -3.90
#